data_c89803d1967d1eebf56ca11f9be88b95
#
_entry.id   c89803d1967d1eebf56ca11f9be88b95
#
_cell.length_a   1.000
_cell.length_b   1.000
_cell.length_c   1.000
_cell.angle_alpha   90.00
_cell.angle_beta   90.00
_cell.angle_gamma   90.00
#
_symmetry.space_group_name_H-M   'P 1'
#
loop_
_entity.id
_entity.type
_entity.pdbx_description
1 polymer ?
#
loop_
_entity_poly.entity_id
_entity_poly.type
_entity_poly.pdbx_seq_one_letter_code
_entity_poly.pdbx_strand_id
1 'polypeptide(L)'
;MKIAFDAKRYYHNHTGLGNYSRTLVTALQQQFPENEYVLYDEKFLTRTFKMGRKAQNDGCQVLHGLSNELPLDSRKTGLKTVVTIHDVAWRTFPDMYHFIDRQLYDMKYGWAARNADVVVAISESTKQDVMRFYNVPEEHIEVIYQPVTELFYTPLDRTEARKLLDASVPNLPQEYLLSVGSINSRKNLLGTLQALARIDAENRPPLVVVGRGREYMRECQQFASQHLRQSDIIWFNHLDDLALLQALYTHAMALLYPSHYEGFGLPVVESLLQGTPVLTSTVSSLPEAAGPGGLLVNPTDIDEMTSQLKRLIDDEALRHRLATEGEAYCRSHFTTQGMAEQMMNVYRDASEFL
;
A
#
# COMPACT_ATOMS: atom_id res chain seq x y z
N MET A 1 -19.28 -6.27 21.68
CA MET A 1 -18.21 -5.37 22.22
C MET A 1 -18.43 -3.94 21.74
N LYS A 2 -17.89 -2.97 22.47
CA LYS A 2 -17.84 -1.57 22.04
C LYS A 2 -16.39 -1.18 21.75
N ILE A 3 -16.10 -0.84 20.50
CA ILE A 3 -14.74 -0.65 19.96
C ILE A 3 -14.57 0.82 19.55
N ALA A 4 -13.55 1.46 20.12
CA ALA A 4 -13.18 2.83 19.83
C ALA A 4 -12.09 2.91 18.74
N PHE A 5 -12.22 3.80 17.81
CA PHE A 5 -11.22 4.06 16.77
C PHE A 5 -10.71 5.50 16.80
N ASP A 6 -9.39 5.68 16.68
CA ASP A 6 -8.83 6.96 16.27
C ASP A 6 -9.12 7.19 14.79
N ALA A 7 -10.18 7.92 14.51
CA ALA A 7 -10.73 8.07 13.17
C ALA A 7 -10.23 9.30 12.39
N LYS A 8 -9.18 9.98 12.86
CA LYS A 8 -8.65 11.16 12.17
C LYS A 8 -8.31 10.86 10.70
N ARG A 9 -7.70 9.72 10.41
CA ARG A 9 -7.36 9.33 9.02
C ARG A 9 -8.59 8.90 8.24
N TYR A 10 -9.55 8.30 8.89
CA TYR A 10 -10.83 7.92 8.28
C TYR A 10 -11.53 9.12 7.65
N TYR A 11 -11.62 10.25 8.36
CA TYR A 11 -12.33 11.45 7.89
C TYR A 11 -11.48 12.38 7.01
N HIS A 12 -10.20 12.53 7.30
CA HIS A 12 -9.37 13.61 6.73
C HIS A 12 -8.25 13.14 5.80
N ASN A 13 -8.14 11.84 5.51
CA ASN A 13 -7.11 11.33 4.64
C ASN A 13 -7.71 10.58 3.45
N HIS A 14 -7.35 11.00 2.23
CA HIS A 14 -7.79 10.41 0.97
C HIS A 14 -6.71 9.55 0.29
N THR A 15 -5.65 9.20 1.02
CA THR A 15 -4.59 8.30 0.56
C THR A 15 -4.72 6.91 1.17
N GLY A 16 -3.75 6.04 0.98
CA GLY A 16 -3.77 4.65 1.46
C GLY A 16 -4.17 4.47 2.93
N LEU A 17 -3.69 5.35 3.85
CA LEU A 17 -4.04 5.27 5.28
C LEU A 17 -5.53 5.52 5.54
N GLY A 18 -6.12 6.48 4.83
CA GLY A 18 -7.55 6.76 4.95
C GLY A 18 -8.39 5.67 4.32
N ASN A 19 -7.97 5.14 3.17
CA ASN A 19 -8.63 4.02 2.51
C ASN A 19 -8.62 2.78 3.40
N TYR A 20 -7.48 2.42 3.97
CA TYR A 20 -7.38 1.33 4.96
C TYR A 20 -8.38 1.53 6.11
N SER A 21 -8.39 2.72 6.72
CA SER A 21 -9.26 3.02 7.86
C SER A 21 -10.75 2.86 7.50
N ARG A 22 -11.17 3.36 6.33
CA ARG A 22 -12.56 3.22 5.86
C ARG A 22 -12.91 1.78 5.52
N THR A 23 -12.04 1.08 4.80
CA THR A 23 -12.25 -0.32 4.41
C THR A 23 -12.39 -1.21 5.64
N LEU A 24 -11.48 -1.11 6.62
CA LEU A 24 -11.54 -1.91 7.84
C LEU A 24 -12.81 -1.64 8.65
N VAL A 25 -13.11 -0.38 8.93
CA VAL A 25 -14.28 -0.04 9.74
C VAL A 25 -15.59 -0.46 9.05
N THR A 26 -15.71 -0.21 7.75
CA THR A 26 -16.89 -0.63 6.98
C THR A 26 -17.06 -2.14 6.98
N ALA A 27 -15.97 -2.89 6.77
CA ALA A 27 -16.00 -4.35 6.78
C ALA A 27 -16.40 -4.91 8.15
N LEU A 28 -15.88 -4.34 9.23
CA LEU A 28 -16.27 -4.72 10.59
C LEU A 28 -17.73 -4.44 10.87
N GLN A 29 -18.25 -3.27 10.47
CA GLN A 29 -19.66 -2.91 10.63
C GLN A 29 -20.61 -3.84 9.85
N GLN A 30 -20.19 -4.28 8.67
CA GLN A 30 -20.99 -5.17 7.82
C GLN A 30 -20.98 -6.62 8.29
N GLN A 31 -19.82 -7.13 8.72
CA GLN A 31 -19.65 -8.53 9.07
C GLN A 31 -19.99 -8.84 10.54
N PHE A 32 -19.82 -7.88 11.43
CA PHE A 32 -20.04 -8.01 12.87
C PHE A 32 -20.93 -6.90 13.41
N PRO A 33 -22.18 -6.78 12.89
CA PRO A 33 -23.11 -5.70 13.23
C PRO A 33 -23.60 -5.72 14.68
N GLU A 34 -23.35 -6.81 15.42
CA GLU A 34 -23.67 -6.93 16.83
C GLU A 34 -22.75 -6.09 17.73
N ASN A 35 -21.65 -5.55 17.20
CA ASN A 35 -20.72 -4.72 17.94
C ASN A 35 -21.01 -3.23 17.71
N GLU A 36 -20.64 -2.41 18.69
CA GLU A 36 -20.73 -0.96 18.59
C GLU A 36 -19.35 -0.38 18.21
N TYR A 37 -19.32 0.47 17.19
CA TYR A 37 -18.09 1.06 16.64
C TYR A 37 -18.13 2.57 16.82
N VAL A 38 -17.24 3.10 17.66
CA VAL A 38 -17.17 4.53 17.98
C VAL A 38 -15.98 5.17 17.27
N LEU A 39 -16.26 6.14 16.41
CA LEU A 39 -15.27 6.85 15.60
C LEU A 39 -14.96 8.21 16.21
N TYR A 40 -13.75 8.36 16.78
CA TYR A 40 -13.31 9.62 17.38
C TYR A 40 -12.54 10.48 16.39
N ASP A 41 -13.11 11.65 16.04
CA ASP A 41 -12.44 12.71 15.28
C ASP A 41 -12.05 13.87 16.20
N GLU A 42 -11.01 13.65 16.98
CA GLU A 42 -10.61 14.58 18.02
C GLU A 42 -9.50 15.53 17.57
N LYS A 43 -9.52 16.76 18.11
CA LYS A 43 -8.43 17.72 17.93
C LYS A 43 -7.16 17.24 18.63
N PHE A 44 -6.00 17.71 18.18
CA PHE A 44 -4.68 17.24 18.59
C PHE A 44 -4.51 16.99 20.09
N LEU A 45 -4.85 17.97 20.94
CA LEU A 45 -4.66 17.83 22.38
C LEU A 45 -5.56 16.75 23.01
N THR A 46 -6.84 16.72 22.62
CA THR A 46 -7.78 15.68 23.10
C THR A 46 -7.38 14.33 22.58
N ARG A 47 -7.09 14.21 21.30
CA ARG A 47 -6.64 12.99 20.64
C ARG A 47 -5.40 12.40 21.33
N THR A 48 -4.42 13.26 21.67
CA THR A 48 -3.15 12.79 22.23
C THR A 48 -3.24 12.48 23.73
N PHE A 49 -4.00 13.25 24.52
CA PHE A 49 -3.90 13.19 25.97
C PHE A 49 -5.18 12.79 26.72
N LYS A 50 -6.34 12.70 26.04
CA LYS A 50 -7.64 12.50 26.70
C LYS A 50 -8.56 11.50 25.99
N MET A 51 -8.22 11.04 24.79
CA MET A 51 -9.09 10.18 24.00
C MET A 51 -9.24 8.78 24.64
N GLY A 52 -8.21 8.26 25.29
CA GLY A 52 -8.29 7.00 26.03
C GLY A 52 -9.32 7.07 27.14
N ARG A 53 -9.27 8.09 28.00
CA ARG A 53 -10.28 8.29 29.06
C ARG A 53 -11.68 8.54 28.52
N LYS A 54 -11.79 9.25 27.39
CA LYS A 54 -13.09 9.48 26.75
C LYS A 54 -13.68 8.15 26.30
N ALA A 55 -12.91 7.30 25.60
CA ALA A 55 -13.35 5.98 25.19
C ALA A 55 -13.75 5.09 26.39
N GLN A 56 -12.97 5.14 27.48
CA GLN A 56 -13.31 4.44 28.72
C GLN A 56 -14.65 4.93 29.32
N ASN A 57 -14.84 6.24 29.43
CA ASN A 57 -16.09 6.83 29.94
C ASN A 57 -17.31 6.52 29.08
N ASP A 58 -17.10 6.38 27.76
CA ASP A 58 -18.15 5.97 26.82
C ASP A 58 -18.42 4.46 26.85
N GLY A 59 -17.73 3.69 27.74
CA GLY A 59 -17.92 2.25 27.95
C GLY A 59 -17.29 1.37 26.86
N CYS A 60 -16.30 1.88 26.12
CA CYS A 60 -15.54 1.07 25.17
C CYS A 60 -14.68 0.04 25.91
N GLN A 61 -14.41 -1.08 25.27
CA GLN A 61 -13.56 -2.18 25.77
C GLN A 61 -12.21 -2.20 25.04
N VAL A 62 -12.23 -1.84 23.75
CA VAL A 62 -11.05 -1.80 22.88
C VAL A 62 -10.85 -0.38 22.37
N LEU A 63 -9.59 0.03 22.26
CA LEU A 63 -9.17 1.27 21.59
C LEU A 63 -8.16 0.93 20.50
N HIS A 64 -8.51 1.19 19.23
CA HIS A 64 -7.66 0.91 18.09
C HIS A 64 -7.14 2.20 17.43
N GLY A 65 -5.83 2.35 17.41
CA GLY A 65 -5.12 3.37 16.65
C GLY A 65 -4.89 2.90 15.21
N LEU A 66 -5.69 3.37 14.26
CA LEU A 66 -5.72 2.90 12.86
C LEU A 66 -4.48 3.29 12.03
N SER A 67 -3.60 4.14 12.54
CA SER A 67 -2.45 4.64 11.76
C SER A 67 -1.27 5.06 12.64
N ASN A 68 -0.48 4.08 13.05
CA ASN A 68 0.79 4.21 13.77
C ASN A 68 0.75 4.95 15.13
N GLU A 69 -0.38 5.46 15.58
CA GLU A 69 -0.49 6.28 16.78
C GLU A 69 -1.52 5.73 17.77
N LEU A 70 -1.24 5.87 19.07
CA LEU A 70 -2.18 5.69 20.17
C LEU A 70 -2.20 6.93 21.08
N PRO A 71 -3.31 7.24 21.74
CA PRO A 71 -3.37 8.27 22.76
C PRO A 71 -2.46 7.93 23.94
N LEU A 72 -1.70 8.91 24.45
CA LEU A 72 -0.76 8.70 25.56
C LEU A 72 -1.44 8.33 26.88
N ASP A 73 -2.72 8.65 27.05
CA ASP A 73 -3.50 8.30 28.21
C ASP A 73 -4.11 6.90 28.17
N SER A 74 -3.99 6.17 27.05
CA SER A 74 -4.57 4.82 26.86
C SER A 74 -4.12 3.82 27.92
N ARG A 75 -2.83 3.82 28.30
CA ARG A 75 -2.28 2.94 29.35
C ARG A 75 -2.91 3.10 30.74
N LYS A 76 -3.65 4.19 30.98
CA LYS A 76 -4.25 4.49 32.29
C LYS A 76 -5.73 4.19 32.33
N THR A 77 -6.27 3.55 31.30
CA THR A 77 -7.70 3.41 31.11
C THR A 77 -8.20 1.98 31.33
N GLY A 78 -7.33 0.97 31.34
CA GLY A 78 -7.76 -0.43 31.35
C GLY A 78 -8.43 -0.90 30.05
N LEU A 79 -8.49 -0.05 29.01
CA LEU A 79 -8.91 -0.47 27.68
C LEU A 79 -7.85 -1.38 27.06
N LYS A 80 -8.30 -2.39 26.34
CA LYS A 80 -7.40 -3.13 25.45
C LYS A 80 -7.00 -2.25 24.28
N THR A 81 -5.71 -2.16 24.03
CA THR A 81 -5.15 -1.26 23.03
C THR A 81 -4.58 -2.02 21.84
N VAL A 82 -5.02 -1.64 20.64
CA VAL A 82 -4.52 -2.17 19.37
C VAL A 82 -3.96 -0.99 18.55
N VAL A 83 -2.84 -1.19 17.87
CA VAL A 83 -2.31 -0.20 16.93
C VAL A 83 -1.92 -0.85 15.61
N THR A 84 -2.41 -0.31 14.49
CA THR A 84 -1.93 -0.73 13.17
C THR A 84 -0.71 0.08 12.78
N ILE A 85 0.39 -0.60 12.46
CA ILE A 85 1.63 -0.02 11.91
C ILE A 85 1.68 -0.31 10.42
N HIS A 86 1.73 0.76 9.62
CA HIS A 86 1.74 0.67 8.16
C HIS A 86 3.15 0.58 7.57
N ASP A 87 4.08 1.30 8.11
CA ASP A 87 5.51 1.23 7.77
C ASP A 87 6.35 1.97 8.82
N VAL A 88 7.66 1.85 8.67
CA VAL A 88 8.66 2.62 9.40
C VAL A 88 9.71 3.20 8.44
N ALA A 89 9.26 3.67 7.28
CA ALA A 89 10.09 4.12 6.17
C ALA A 89 11.13 5.19 6.56
N TRP A 90 10.84 6.07 7.51
CA TRP A 90 11.79 7.08 8.02
C TRP A 90 13.01 6.48 8.74
N ARG A 91 12.93 5.22 9.18
CA ARG A 91 14.08 4.50 9.75
C ARG A 91 14.97 3.90 8.68
N THR A 92 14.36 3.38 7.62
CA THR A 92 15.07 2.73 6.51
C THR A 92 15.60 3.75 5.51
N PHE A 93 14.85 4.85 5.28
CA PHE A 93 15.20 5.93 4.34
C PHE A 93 15.21 7.29 5.04
N PRO A 94 16.14 7.51 5.97
CA PRO A 94 16.17 8.74 6.79
C PRO A 94 16.32 10.02 5.96
N ASP A 95 17.00 9.97 4.83
CA ASP A 95 17.29 11.14 3.99
C ASP A 95 16.04 11.69 3.27
N MET A 96 14.96 10.90 3.21
CA MET A 96 13.67 11.34 2.63
C MET A 96 12.80 12.13 3.60
N TYR A 97 13.21 12.23 4.87
CA TYR A 97 12.43 12.86 5.92
C TYR A 97 13.25 13.91 6.66
N HIS A 98 12.65 15.03 7.00
CA HIS A 98 13.32 16.02 7.84
C HIS A 98 13.69 15.42 9.20
N PHE A 99 14.85 15.78 9.72
CA PHE A 99 15.35 15.23 10.99
C PHE A 99 14.35 15.35 12.13
N ILE A 100 13.69 16.51 12.28
CA ILE A 100 12.69 16.74 13.33
C ILE A 100 11.48 15.81 13.17
N ASP A 101 10.99 15.62 11.95
CA ASP A 101 9.84 14.73 11.67
C ASP A 101 10.19 13.27 12.01
N ARG A 102 11.40 12.82 11.69
CA ARG A 102 11.88 11.48 12.06
C ARG A 102 11.86 11.26 13.57
N GLN A 103 12.38 12.23 14.34
CA GLN A 103 12.38 12.13 15.80
C GLN A 103 10.96 12.09 16.37
N LEU A 104 10.05 12.89 15.82
CA LEU A 104 8.64 12.90 16.23
C LEU A 104 7.93 11.58 15.88
N TYR A 105 8.17 11.03 14.69
CA TYR A 105 7.61 9.73 14.29
C TYR A 105 8.14 8.60 15.17
N ASP A 106 9.46 8.55 15.39
CA ASP A 106 10.07 7.57 16.26
C ASP A 106 9.52 7.60 17.68
N MET A 107 9.40 8.81 18.24
CA MET A 107 8.85 8.98 19.58
C MET A 107 7.40 8.50 19.65
N LYS A 108 6.54 8.94 18.73
CA LYS A 108 5.11 8.63 18.76
C LYS A 108 4.80 7.19 18.39
N TYR A 109 5.35 6.72 17.26
CA TYR A 109 5.03 5.41 16.73
C TYR A 109 5.75 4.31 17.50
N GLY A 110 7.00 4.56 17.89
CA GLY A 110 7.72 3.67 18.79
C GLY A 110 7.10 3.61 20.17
N TRP A 111 6.51 4.72 20.67
CA TRP A 111 5.74 4.70 21.92
C TRP A 111 4.46 3.86 21.73
N ALA A 112 3.69 4.09 20.67
CA ALA A 112 2.47 3.35 20.39
C ALA A 112 2.74 1.84 20.25
N ALA A 113 3.75 1.46 19.46
CA ALA A 113 4.12 0.07 19.25
C ALA A 113 4.54 -0.64 20.56
N ARG A 114 5.34 0.02 21.42
CA ARG A 114 5.78 -0.57 22.70
C ARG A 114 4.72 -0.58 23.80
N ASN A 115 3.63 0.15 23.63
CA ASN A 115 2.63 0.32 24.69
C ASN A 115 1.24 -0.17 24.29
N ALA A 116 1.05 -0.61 23.05
CA ALA A 116 -0.13 -1.35 22.65
C ALA A 116 -0.09 -2.76 23.25
N ASP A 117 -1.25 -3.31 23.58
CA ASP A 117 -1.38 -4.73 23.94
C ASP A 117 -1.17 -5.62 22.72
N VAL A 118 -1.65 -5.18 21.55
CA VAL A 118 -1.41 -5.84 20.25
C VAL A 118 -1.00 -4.82 19.21
N VAL A 119 0.07 -5.11 18.48
CA VAL A 119 0.48 -4.40 17.28
C VAL A 119 -0.01 -5.19 16.05
N VAL A 120 -0.77 -4.56 15.19
CA VAL A 120 -1.12 -5.11 13.88
C VAL A 120 -0.13 -4.57 12.85
N ALA A 121 0.68 -5.44 12.27
CA ALA A 121 1.56 -5.13 11.15
C ALA A 121 0.85 -5.47 9.83
N ILE A 122 0.93 -4.58 8.84
CA ILE A 122 0.24 -4.79 7.56
C ILE A 122 0.97 -5.73 6.60
N SER A 123 2.14 -6.23 7.01
CA SER A 123 2.98 -7.19 6.27
C SER A 123 3.98 -7.86 7.20
N GLU A 124 4.53 -9.00 6.81
CA GLU A 124 5.64 -9.64 7.52
C GLU A 124 6.88 -8.74 7.57
N SER A 125 7.16 -8.02 6.48
CA SER A 125 8.22 -7.02 6.44
C SER A 125 8.02 -5.94 7.50
N THR A 126 6.81 -5.40 7.64
CA THR A 126 6.51 -4.40 8.69
C THR A 126 6.64 -5.00 10.08
N LYS A 127 6.23 -6.26 10.30
CA LYS A 127 6.44 -6.98 11.56
C LYS A 127 7.93 -7.04 11.93
N GLN A 128 8.78 -7.47 10.99
CA GLN A 128 10.22 -7.52 11.21
C GLN A 128 10.82 -6.15 11.53
N ASP A 129 10.36 -5.11 10.86
CA ASP A 129 10.79 -3.74 11.12
C ASP A 129 10.37 -3.26 12.51
N VAL A 130 9.14 -3.56 12.95
CA VAL A 130 8.65 -3.21 14.30
C VAL A 130 9.47 -3.94 15.38
N MET A 131 9.74 -5.22 15.21
CA MET A 131 10.62 -5.99 16.11
C MET A 131 12.02 -5.36 16.16
N ARG A 132 12.60 -5.09 15.01
CA ARG A 132 13.99 -4.57 14.87
C ARG A 132 14.17 -3.17 15.45
N PHE A 133 13.26 -2.25 15.14
CA PHE A 133 13.43 -0.84 15.47
C PHE A 133 12.81 -0.42 16.80
N TYR A 134 11.78 -1.13 17.25
CA TYR A 134 11.05 -0.79 18.47
C TYR A 134 11.17 -1.84 19.57
N ASN A 135 11.86 -2.96 19.31
CA ASN A 135 12.03 -4.09 20.25
C ASN A 135 10.70 -4.60 20.82
N VAL A 136 9.65 -4.64 19.97
CA VAL A 136 8.37 -5.26 20.33
C VAL A 136 8.54 -6.78 20.23
N PRO A 137 8.15 -7.56 21.26
CA PRO A 137 8.19 -9.02 21.19
C PRO A 137 7.28 -9.57 20.09
N GLU A 138 7.69 -10.66 19.45
CA GLU A 138 6.94 -11.25 18.34
C GLU A 138 5.52 -11.63 18.70
N GLU A 139 5.31 -12.16 19.90
CA GLU A 139 4.01 -12.55 20.45
C GLU A 139 3.01 -11.41 20.63
N HIS A 140 3.46 -10.15 20.56
CA HIS A 140 2.61 -8.96 20.58
C HIS A 140 2.28 -8.41 19.19
N ILE A 141 2.73 -9.08 18.11
CA ILE A 141 2.56 -8.58 16.74
C ILE A 141 1.78 -9.59 15.90
N GLU A 142 0.61 -9.17 15.46
CA GLU A 142 -0.20 -9.91 14.48
C GLU A 142 -0.03 -9.32 13.09
N VAL A 143 0.13 -10.18 12.09
CA VAL A 143 0.18 -9.75 10.69
C VAL A 143 -1.20 -9.86 10.09
N ILE A 144 -1.78 -8.72 9.71
CA ILE A 144 -3.07 -8.65 9.04
C ILE A 144 -2.90 -7.81 7.78
N TYR A 145 -2.88 -8.50 6.63
CA TYR A 145 -2.74 -7.84 5.34
C TYR A 145 -3.90 -6.89 5.06
N GLN A 146 -3.58 -5.75 4.46
CA GLN A 146 -4.61 -4.81 4.05
C GLN A 146 -5.15 -5.19 2.65
N PRO A 147 -6.48 -5.19 2.46
CA PRO A 147 -7.08 -5.38 1.15
C PRO A 147 -6.95 -4.10 0.32
N VAL A 148 -7.11 -4.23 -0.98
CA VAL A 148 -7.29 -3.11 -1.89
C VAL A 148 -8.75 -2.62 -1.85
N THR A 149 -9.04 -1.53 -2.55
CA THR A 149 -10.41 -1.04 -2.74
C THR A 149 -11.26 -2.10 -3.44
N GLU A 150 -12.52 -2.27 -3.00
CA GLU A 150 -13.45 -3.31 -3.46
C GLU A 150 -13.60 -3.37 -4.99
N LEU A 151 -13.51 -2.21 -5.65
CA LEU A 151 -13.55 -2.11 -7.10
C LEU A 151 -12.57 -3.07 -7.80
N PHE A 152 -11.36 -3.23 -7.28
CA PHE A 152 -10.33 -4.07 -7.92
C PHE A 152 -10.58 -5.58 -7.78
N TYR A 153 -11.49 -6.01 -6.89
CA TYR A 153 -11.88 -7.42 -6.84
C TYR A 153 -12.88 -7.82 -7.93
N THR A 154 -13.51 -6.84 -8.59
CA THR A 154 -14.38 -7.07 -9.74
C THR A 154 -13.55 -6.97 -11.01
N PRO A 155 -13.34 -8.07 -11.76
CA PRO A 155 -12.59 -8.00 -13.02
C PRO A 155 -13.30 -7.08 -14.02
N LEU A 156 -12.53 -6.25 -14.69
CA LEU A 156 -13.02 -5.44 -15.80
C LEU A 156 -12.67 -6.16 -17.12
N ASP A 157 -13.66 -6.34 -18.00
CA ASP A 157 -13.40 -6.92 -19.33
C ASP A 157 -12.43 -6.01 -20.13
N ARG A 158 -11.46 -6.63 -20.83
CA ARG A 158 -10.44 -5.87 -21.57
C ARG A 158 -11.03 -4.99 -22.67
N THR A 159 -12.13 -5.42 -23.29
CA THR A 159 -12.82 -4.64 -24.34
C THR A 159 -13.51 -3.42 -23.72
N GLU A 160 -14.14 -3.60 -22.57
CA GLU A 160 -14.77 -2.49 -21.82
C GLU A 160 -13.72 -1.52 -21.28
N ALA A 161 -12.62 -2.04 -20.72
CA ALA A 161 -11.49 -1.24 -20.29
C ALA A 161 -10.95 -0.39 -21.45
N ARG A 162 -10.76 -0.98 -22.64
CA ARG A 162 -10.28 -0.24 -23.82
C ARG A 162 -11.25 0.85 -24.27
N LYS A 163 -12.56 0.58 -24.29
CA LYS A 163 -13.57 1.61 -24.62
C LYS A 163 -13.50 2.79 -23.64
N LEU A 164 -13.35 2.50 -22.34
CA LEU A 164 -13.22 3.56 -21.34
C LEU A 164 -11.94 4.37 -21.54
N LEU A 165 -10.82 3.71 -21.83
CA LEU A 165 -9.54 4.35 -22.10
C LEU A 165 -9.60 5.21 -23.36
N ASP A 166 -10.18 4.72 -24.46
CA ASP A 166 -10.31 5.47 -25.70
C ASP A 166 -11.17 6.73 -25.55
N ALA A 167 -12.21 6.66 -24.73
CA ALA A 167 -13.08 7.78 -24.44
C ALA A 167 -12.42 8.84 -23.53
N SER A 168 -11.58 8.40 -22.60
CA SER A 168 -11.03 9.26 -21.54
C SER A 168 -9.61 9.73 -21.81
N VAL A 169 -8.84 8.97 -22.59
CA VAL A 169 -7.41 9.20 -22.86
C VAL A 169 -7.15 9.08 -24.36
N PRO A 170 -7.44 10.11 -25.14
CA PRO A 170 -7.19 10.10 -26.57
C PRO A 170 -5.71 9.77 -26.89
N ASN A 171 -5.49 8.90 -27.88
CA ASN A 171 -4.16 8.45 -28.34
C ASN A 171 -3.36 7.62 -27.32
N LEU A 172 -3.99 7.01 -26.32
CA LEU A 172 -3.32 6.02 -25.49
C LEU A 172 -2.92 4.81 -26.37
N PRO A 173 -1.65 4.37 -26.35
CA PRO A 173 -1.21 3.19 -27.12
C PRO A 173 -2.02 1.94 -26.79
N GLN A 174 -2.09 1.00 -27.75
CA GLN A 174 -2.78 -0.27 -27.53
C GLN A 174 -2.03 -1.17 -26.56
N GLU A 175 -0.72 -1.09 -26.57
CA GLU A 175 0.16 -1.83 -25.66
C GLU A 175 1.03 -0.82 -24.92
N TYR A 176 1.13 -0.97 -23.60
CA TYR A 176 1.96 -0.13 -22.74
C TYR A 176 2.34 -0.82 -21.43
N LEU A 177 3.42 -0.38 -20.84
CA LEU A 177 3.83 -0.66 -19.49
C LEU A 177 3.22 0.39 -18.55
N LEU A 178 2.99 0.04 -17.29
CA LEU A 178 2.35 0.94 -16.33
C LEU A 178 3.24 1.14 -15.10
N SER A 179 3.29 2.36 -14.58
CA SER A 179 3.86 2.69 -13.26
C SER A 179 2.89 3.57 -12.50
N VAL A 180 2.54 3.20 -11.27
CA VAL A 180 1.49 3.86 -10.46
C VAL A 180 2.02 4.24 -9.09
N GLY A 181 1.72 5.45 -8.62
CA GLY A 181 1.98 5.90 -7.26
C GLY A 181 2.66 7.25 -7.15
N SER A 182 2.90 7.72 -5.92
CA SER A 182 3.62 8.97 -5.70
C SER A 182 5.04 8.89 -6.26
N ILE A 183 5.47 9.90 -7.01
CA ILE A 183 6.78 9.92 -7.66
C ILE A 183 7.81 10.50 -6.69
N ASN A 184 8.56 9.61 -6.05
CA ASN A 184 9.66 9.92 -5.14
C ASN A 184 10.77 8.86 -5.27
N SER A 185 11.95 9.12 -4.72
CA SER A 185 13.13 8.25 -4.88
C SER A 185 12.90 6.83 -4.36
N ARG A 186 12.11 6.65 -3.30
CA ARG A 186 11.77 5.34 -2.74
C ARG A 186 11.02 4.43 -3.75
N LYS A 187 10.20 5.02 -4.62
CA LYS A 187 9.44 4.31 -5.67
C LYS A 187 10.27 3.94 -6.90
N ASN A 188 11.49 4.45 -6.99
CA ASN A 188 12.49 4.08 -8.01
C ASN A 188 12.04 4.22 -9.47
N LEU A 189 11.27 5.27 -9.79
CA LEU A 189 10.88 5.53 -11.17
C LEU A 189 12.10 5.79 -12.06
N LEU A 190 13.14 6.46 -11.56
CA LEU A 190 14.37 6.71 -12.33
C LEU A 190 15.05 5.40 -12.73
N GLY A 191 15.15 4.42 -11.83
CA GLY A 191 15.67 3.09 -12.15
C GLY A 191 14.82 2.39 -13.23
N THR A 192 13.49 2.51 -13.14
CA THR A 192 12.58 2.02 -14.20
C THR A 192 12.86 2.66 -15.55
N LEU A 193 13.05 3.98 -15.59
CA LEU A 193 13.38 4.71 -16.83
C LEU A 193 14.76 4.33 -17.38
N GLN A 194 15.74 4.11 -16.50
CA GLN A 194 17.08 3.67 -16.90
C GLN A 194 17.03 2.25 -17.51
N ALA A 195 16.29 1.34 -16.94
CA ALA A 195 16.08 0.00 -17.49
C ALA A 195 15.34 0.07 -18.84
N LEU A 196 14.29 0.88 -18.93
CA LEU A 196 13.51 1.07 -20.14
C LEU A 196 14.37 1.67 -21.27
N ALA A 197 15.27 2.63 -20.98
CA ALA A 197 16.14 3.25 -21.95
C ALA A 197 17.13 2.28 -22.62
N ARG A 198 17.41 1.14 -21.97
CA ARG A 198 18.30 0.07 -22.50
C ARG A 198 17.58 -0.93 -23.39
N ILE A 199 16.25 -0.87 -23.50
CA ILE A 199 15.48 -1.64 -24.50
C ILE A 199 15.60 -0.92 -25.85
N ASP A 200 15.80 -1.68 -26.92
CA ASP A 200 15.85 -1.13 -28.27
C ASP A 200 14.60 -0.32 -28.58
N ALA A 201 14.77 0.87 -29.15
CA ALA A 201 13.70 1.83 -29.33
C ALA A 201 12.52 1.31 -30.20
N GLU A 202 12.78 0.35 -31.09
CA GLU A 202 11.76 -0.26 -31.95
C GLU A 202 10.91 -1.30 -31.21
N ASN A 203 11.47 -1.93 -30.17
CA ASN A 203 10.83 -2.97 -29.38
C ASN A 203 10.35 -2.47 -28.02
N ARG A 204 10.48 -1.18 -27.74
CA ARG A 204 10.16 -0.54 -26.47
C ARG A 204 8.69 -0.16 -26.40
N PRO A 205 7.87 -0.84 -25.56
CA PRO A 205 6.52 -0.37 -25.31
C PRO A 205 6.54 0.97 -24.55
N PRO A 206 5.61 1.88 -24.81
CA PRO A 206 5.47 3.10 -24.04
C PRO A 206 5.22 2.80 -22.55
N LEU A 207 5.76 3.64 -21.66
CA LEU A 207 5.48 3.61 -20.24
C LEU A 207 4.45 4.69 -19.89
N VAL A 208 3.32 4.27 -19.35
CA VAL A 208 2.32 5.14 -18.73
C VAL A 208 2.67 5.33 -17.26
N VAL A 209 2.90 6.56 -16.84
CA VAL A 209 3.24 6.93 -15.47
C VAL A 209 2.08 7.68 -14.83
N VAL A 210 1.46 7.07 -13.83
CA VAL A 210 0.34 7.66 -13.07
C VAL A 210 0.84 8.07 -11.70
N GLY A 211 0.92 9.37 -11.43
CA GLY A 211 1.33 9.84 -10.13
C GLY A 211 1.78 11.30 -10.08
N ARG A 212 1.99 11.76 -8.83
CA ARG A 212 2.46 13.12 -8.55
C ARG A 212 3.82 13.06 -7.86
N GLY A 213 4.65 14.03 -8.16
CA GLY A 213 5.94 14.23 -7.52
C GLY A 213 6.36 15.69 -7.53
N ARG A 214 7.52 15.96 -6.95
CA ARG A 214 8.11 17.29 -6.93
C ARG A 214 9.48 17.28 -7.64
N GLU A 215 10.55 17.40 -6.89
CA GLU A 215 11.92 17.48 -7.39
C GLU A 215 12.36 16.20 -8.11
N TYR A 216 12.14 15.05 -7.47
CA TYR A 216 12.48 13.75 -8.07
C TYR A 216 11.69 13.47 -9.37
N MET A 217 10.45 13.95 -9.49
CA MET A 217 9.71 13.85 -10.75
C MET A 217 10.38 14.67 -11.87
N ARG A 218 10.91 15.87 -11.56
CA ARG A 218 11.65 16.68 -12.53
C ARG A 218 12.93 15.99 -12.98
N GLU A 219 13.63 15.33 -12.06
CA GLU A 219 14.81 14.51 -12.38
C GLU A 219 14.44 13.36 -13.35
N CYS A 220 13.36 12.64 -13.06
CA CYS A 220 12.85 11.58 -13.95
C CYS A 220 12.47 12.12 -15.34
N GLN A 221 11.79 13.27 -15.40
CA GLN A 221 11.40 13.91 -16.66
C GLN A 221 12.63 14.39 -17.46
N GLN A 222 13.63 14.93 -16.80
CA GLN A 222 14.89 15.33 -17.42
C GLN A 222 15.61 14.12 -17.99
N PHE A 223 15.76 13.03 -17.24
CA PHE A 223 16.34 11.79 -17.73
C PHE A 223 15.59 11.27 -18.96
N ALA A 224 14.26 11.20 -18.88
CA ALA A 224 13.41 10.74 -19.98
C ALA A 224 13.62 11.58 -21.25
N SER A 225 13.67 12.92 -21.13
CA SER A 225 13.86 13.81 -22.28
C SER A 225 15.23 13.66 -22.97
N GLN A 226 16.23 13.16 -22.23
CA GLN A 226 17.60 12.97 -22.77
C GLN A 226 17.82 11.58 -23.37
N HIS A 227 17.09 10.55 -22.91
CA HIS A 227 17.39 9.14 -23.21
C HIS A 227 16.24 8.37 -23.87
N LEU A 228 15.03 8.93 -23.91
CA LEU A 228 13.83 8.29 -24.43
C LEU A 228 13.15 9.20 -25.46
N ARG A 229 12.38 8.60 -26.38
CA ARG A 229 11.55 9.39 -27.30
C ARG A 229 10.35 9.96 -26.55
N GLN A 230 9.81 11.06 -27.00
CA GLN A 230 8.60 11.64 -26.39
C GLN A 230 7.41 10.67 -26.40
N SER A 231 7.33 9.80 -27.41
CA SER A 231 6.32 8.76 -27.53
C SER A 231 6.51 7.59 -26.57
N ASP A 232 7.68 7.43 -25.96
CA ASP A 232 7.98 6.31 -25.08
C ASP A 232 7.44 6.52 -23.65
N ILE A 233 6.96 7.72 -23.30
CA ILE A 233 6.45 8.03 -21.96
C ILE A 233 5.20 8.90 -22.03
N ILE A 234 4.19 8.49 -21.26
CA ILE A 234 2.93 9.22 -21.08
C ILE A 234 2.77 9.54 -19.59
N TRP A 235 2.69 10.82 -19.26
CA TRP A 235 2.60 11.30 -17.89
C TRP A 235 1.15 11.66 -17.51
N PHE A 236 0.59 10.96 -16.50
CA PHE A 236 -0.66 11.32 -15.84
C PHE A 236 -0.36 11.90 -14.46
N ASN A 237 -0.25 13.21 -14.39
CA ASN A 237 0.05 13.92 -13.15
C ASN A 237 -1.12 13.90 -12.14
N HIS A 238 -2.31 13.55 -12.61
CA HIS A 238 -3.52 13.51 -11.80
C HIS A 238 -4.51 12.49 -12.38
N LEU A 239 -4.88 11.52 -11.58
CA LEU A 239 -5.90 10.55 -11.89
C LEU A 239 -6.66 10.24 -10.59
N ASP A 240 -7.85 10.82 -10.43
CA ASP A 240 -8.71 10.59 -9.26
C ASP A 240 -9.83 9.57 -9.58
N ASP A 241 -10.00 9.22 -10.85
CA ASP A 241 -10.98 8.25 -11.31
C ASP A 241 -10.44 6.81 -11.13
N LEU A 242 -10.99 6.10 -10.15
CA LEU A 242 -10.60 4.72 -9.86
C LEU A 242 -11.02 3.75 -10.97
N ALA A 243 -12.11 4.00 -11.70
CA ALA A 243 -12.52 3.15 -12.82
C ALA A 243 -11.53 3.29 -13.98
N LEU A 244 -11.05 4.50 -14.24
CA LEU A 244 -10.01 4.74 -15.24
C LEU A 244 -8.67 4.11 -14.81
N LEU A 245 -8.32 4.16 -13.53
CA LEU A 245 -7.14 3.49 -12.99
C LEU A 245 -7.26 1.96 -13.14
N GLN A 246 -8.43 1.40 -12.84
CA GLN A 246 -8.72 -0.02 -13.06
C GLN A 246 -8.55 -0.40 -14.52
N ALA A 247 -9.08 0.40 -15.45
CA ALA A 247 -8.94 0.16 -16.88
C ALA A 247 -7.47 0.23 -17.33
N LEU A 248 -6.68 1.15 -16.76
CA LEU A 248 -5.22 1.21 -17.03
C LEU A 248 -4.50 -0.06 -16.57
N TYR A 249 -4.81 -0.58 -15.39
CA TYR A 249 -4.27 -1.86 -14.94
C TYR A 249 -4.71 -3.00 -15.88
N THR A 250 -6.00 -3.14 -16.12
CA THR A 250 -6.56 -4.24 -16.94
C THR A 250 -5.94 -4.32 -18.33
N HIS A 251 -5.57 -3.18 -18.92
CA HIS A 251 -5.07 -3.13 -20.30
C HIS A 251 -3.55 -3.10 -20.42
N ALA A 252 -2.81 -2.84 -19.35
CA ALA A 252 -1.36 -2.82 -19.36
C ALA A 252 -0.75 -4.19 -19.70
N MET A 253 0.44 -4.19 -20.30
CA MET A 253 1.26 -5.40 -20.48
C MET A 253 1.81 -5.90 -19.15
N ALA A 254 2.26 -4.98 -18.31
CA ALA A 254 2.78 -5.25 -16.97
C ALA A 254 2.83 -3.96 -16.15
N LEU A 255 2.72 -4.10 -14.83
CA LEU A 255 3.07 -3.04 -13.88
C LEU A 255 4.57 -3.08 -13.57
N LEU A 256 5.23 -1.93 -13.62
CA LEU A 256 6.62 -1.75 -13.19
C LEU A 256 6.63 -1.02 -11.83
N TYR A 257 6.99 -1.74 -10.77
CA TYR A 257 6.94 -1.24 -9.40
C TYR A 257 8.17 -1.65 -8.56
N PRO A 258 9.41 -1.35 -9.04
CA PRO A 258 10.64 -1.77 -8.38
C PRO A 258 11.03 -0.82 -7.24
N SER A 259 10.14 -0.62 -6.27
CA SER A 259 10.37 0.27 -5.13
C SER A 259 11.51 -0.26 -4.25
N HIS A 260 12.27 0.64 -3.63
CA HIS A 260 13.29 0.30 -2.66
C HIS A 260 12.70 -0.12 -1.30
N TYR A 261 11.48 0.31 -1.00
CA TYR A 261 10.78 -0.04 0.24
C TYR A 261 9.28 0.27 0.14
N GLU A 262 8.46 -0.63 0.68
CA GLU A 262 7.02 -0.44 0.86
C GLU A 262 6.57 -1.06 2.19
N GLY A 263 5.52 -0.49 2.78
CA GLY A 263 4.83 -1.12 3.91
C GLY A 263 4.02 -2.34 3.48
N PHE A 264 3.44 -2.31 2.24
CA PHE A 264 2.78 -3.47 1.64
C PHE A 264 2.96 -3.53 0.11
N GLY A 265 2.37 -2.60 -0.65
CA GLY A 265 2.45 -2.61 -2.11
C GLY A 265 1.09 -2.76 -2.78
N LEU A 266 0.10 -1.95 -2.35
CA LEU A 266 -1.26 -1.98 -2.92
C LEU A 266 -1.30 -1.97 -4.45
N PRO A 267 -0.52 -1.15 -5.18
CA PRO A 267 -0.52 -1.17 -6.64
C PRO A 267 -0.13 -2.52 -7.25
N VAL A 268 0.70 -3.32 -6.57
CA VAL A 268 1.05 -4.68 -6.99
C VAL A 268 -0.18 -5.58 -6.92
N VAL A 269 -0.89 -5.55 -5.80
CA VAL A 269 -2.13 -6.34 -5.59
C VAL A 269 -3.23 -5.88 -6.55
N GLU A 270 -3.42 -4.56 -6.73
CA GLU A 270 -4.38 -3.98 -7.66
C GLU A 270 -4.15 -4.48 -9.10
N SER A 271 -2.88 -4.46 -9.55
CA SER A 271 -2.48 -4.93 -10.88
C SER A 271 -2.78 -6.42 -11.08
N LEU A 272 -2.40 -7.26 -10.11
CA LEU A 272 -2.60 -8.70 -10.19
C LEU A 272 -4.08 -9.08 -10.18
N LEU A 273 -4.91 -8.41 -9.40
CA LEU A 273 -6.36 -8.62 -9.39
C LEU A 273 -7.04 -8.24 -10.71
N GLN A 274 -6.41 -7.39 -11.53
CA GLN A 274 -6.87 -7.06 -12.88
C GLN A 274 -6.23 -7.97 -13.96
N GLY A 275 -5.56 -9.04 -13.57
CA GLY A 275 -4.92 -9.98 -14.51
C GLY A 275 -3.69 -9.39 -15.21
N THR A 276 -3.00 -8.44 -14.59
CA THR A 276 -1.80 -7.81 -15.14
C THR A 276 -0.58 -8.15 -14.29
N PRO A 277 0.44 -8.82 -14.86
CA PRO A 277 1.63 -9.25 -14.14
C PRO A 277 2.46 -8.06 -13.68
N VAL A 278 3.35 -8.28 -12.71
CA VAL A 278 4.16 -7.21 -12.15
C VAL A 278 5.66 -7.52 -12.21
N LEU A 279 6.47 -6.50 -12.53
CA LEU A 279 7.89 -6.47 -12.21
C LEU A 279 8.06 -5.63 -10.96
N THR A 280 8.55 -6.24 -9.88
CA THR A 280 8.68 -5.59 -8.57
C THR A 280 9.96 -6.02 -7.86
N SER A 281 10.18 -5.51 -6.66
CA SER A 281 11.45 -5.71 -5.95
C SER A 281 11.51 -6.99 -5.13
N THR A 282 12.73 -7.49 -4.91
CA THR A 282 13.04 -8.56 -3.95
C THR A 282 13.06 -8.08 -2.49
N VAL A 283 12.76 -6.80 -2.22
CA VAL A 283 12.95 -6.18 -0.90
C VAL A 283 11.62 -5.75 -0.28
N SER A 284 11.65 -5.57 1.04
CA SER A 284 10.50 -5.20 1.88
C SER A 284 9.28 -6.13 1.69
N SER A 285 8.08 -5.61 1.70
CA SER A 285 6.83 -6.36 1.56
C SER A 285 6.46 -6.73 0.11
N LEU A 286 7.25 -6.32 -0.88
CA LEU A 286 6.90 -6.51 -2.28
C LEU A 286 6.86 -7.97 -2.73
N PRO A 287 7.77 -8.87 -2.27
CA PRO A 287 7.66 -10.30 -2.55
C PRO A 287 6.37 -10.93 -2.00
N GLU A 288 5.95 -10.53 -0.78
CA GLU A 288 4.69 -11.02 -0.18
C GLU A 288 3.45 -10.45 -0.87
N ALA A 289 3.48 -9.18 -1.31
CA ALA A 289 2.38 -8.60 -2.07
C ALA A 289 2.21 -9.21 -3.47
N ALA A 290 3.32 -9.57 -4.12
CA ALA A 290 3.33 -10.11 -5.47
C ALA A 290 3.06 -11.63 -5.53
N GLY A 291 3.49 -12.39 -4.51
CA GLY A 291 3.41 -13.84 -4.54
C GLY A 291 3.98 -14.41 -5.85
N PRO A 292 3.34 -15.44 -6.44
CA PRO A 292 3.80 -16.04 -7.69
C PRO A 292 3.56 -15.17 -8.94
N GLY A 293 2.80 -14.06 -8.82
CA GLY A 293 2.50 -13.13 -9.92
C GLY A 293 3.60 -12.10 -10.17
N GLY A 294 4.65 -12.08 -9.34
CA GLY A 294 5.75 -11.12 -9.42
C GLY A 294 6.98 -11.65 -10.12
N LEU A 295 7.51 -10.89 -11.06
CA LEU A 295 8.89 -11.02 -11.52
C LEU A 295 9.76 -10.13 -10.66
N LEU A 296 10.52 -10.77 -9.75
CA LEU A 296 11.27 -10.06 -8.71
C LEU A 296 12.67 -9.64 -9.19
N VAL A 297 13.08 -8.42 -8.86
CA VAL A 297 14.38 -7.85 -9.23
C VAL A 297 15.02 -7.12 -8.04
N ASN A 298 16.33 -7.05 -8.00
CA ASN A 298 17.03 -6.13 -7.12
C ASN A 298 16.79 -4.68 -7.63
N PRO A 299 16.14 -3.79 -6.86
CA PRO A 299 15.80 -2.44 -7.31
C PRO A 299 17.02 -1.52 -7.55
N THR A 300 18.22 -1.94 -7.14
CA THR A 300 19.47 -1.21 -7.39
C THR A 300 20.26 -1.76 -8.57
N ASP A 301 19.87 -2.90 -9.14
CA ASP A 301 20.55 -3.53 -10.27
C ASP A 301 19.78 -3.24 -11.56
N ILE A 302 20.25 -2.22 -12.31
CA ILE A 302 19.62 -1.80 -13.57
C ILE A 302 19.80 -2.86 -14.68
N ASP A 303 20.86 -3.65 -14.64
CA ASP A 303 21.09 -4.72 -15.63
C ASP A 303 20.11 -5.87 -15.43
N GLU A 304 19.90 -6.30 -14.19
CA GLU A 304 18.86 -7.28 -13.84
C GLU A 304 17.47 -6.75 -14.20
N MET A 305 17.13 -5.51 -13.80
CA MET A 305 15.85 -4.88 -14.14
C MET A 305 15.62 -4.85 -15.66
N THR A 306 16.64 -4.49 -16.44
CA THR A 306 16.57 -4.48 -17.90
C THR A 306 16.32 -5.87 -18.48
N SER A 307 17.07 -6.87 -17.98
CA SER A 307 16.94 -8.26 -18.43
C SER A 307 15.54 -8.82 -18.16
N GLN A 308 15.01 -8.60 -16.94
CA GLN A 308 13.69 -9.08 -16.57
C GLN A 308 12.57 -8.30 -17.27
N LEU A 309 12.75 -7.00 -17.47
CA LEU A 309 11.82 -6.18 -18.26
C LEU A 309 11.74 -6.69 -19.70
N LYS A 310 12.88 -7.00 -20.32
CA LYS A 310 12.93 -7.58 -21.67
C LYS A 310 12.17 -8.91 -21.72
N ARG A 311 12.35 -9.79 -20.74
CA ARG A 311 11.58 -11.04 -20.65
C ARG A 311 10.07 -10.79 -20.58
N LEU A 312 9.61 -9.79 -19.79
CA LEU A 312 8.18 -9.45 -19.75
C LEU A 312 7.67 -8.92 -21.07
N ILE A 313 8.49 -8.17 -21.83
CA ILE A 313 8.10 -7.65 -23.14
C ILE A 313 8.00 -8.80 -24.17
N ASP A 314 9.01 -9.67 -24.22
CA ASP A 314 9.17 -10.66 -25.29
C ASP A 314 8.35 -11.96 -25.06
N ASP A 315 8.01 -12.29 -23.80
CA ASP A 315 7.40 -13.57 -23.42
C ASP A 315 5.93 -13.41 -22.94
N GLU A 316 5.01 -13.54 -23.88
CA GLU A 316 3.57 -13.48 -23.59
C GLU A 316 3.10 -14.65 -22.69
N ALA A 317 3.66 -15.84 -22.86
CA ALA A 317 3.30 -16.99 -22.04
C ALA A 317 3.72 -16.78 -20.58
N LEU A 318 4.88 -16.15 -20.35
CA LEU A 318 5.32 -15.74 -19.02
C LEU A 318 4.33 -14.74 -18.42
N ARG A 319 3.95 -13.68 -19.16
CA ARG A 319 2.97 -12.70 -18.68
C ARG A 319 1.65 -13.35 -18.28
N HIS A 320 1.12 -14.22 -19.13
CA HIS A 320 -0.13 -14.90 -18.85
C HIS A 320 -0.05 -15.80 -17.59
N ARG A 321 1.03 -16.54 -17.44
CA ARG A 321 1.25 -17.40 -16.25
C ARG A 321 1.32 -16.55 -14.97
N LEU A 322 2.16 -15.51 -14.95
CA LEU A 322 2.31 -14.63 -13.80
C LEU A 322 0.98 -13.94 -13.42
N ALA A 323 0.23 -13.48 -14.42
CA ALA A 323 -1.07 -12.86 -14.21
C ALA A 323 -2.06 -13.83 -13.56
N THR A 324 -2.19 -15.04 -14.09
CA THR A 324 -3.14 -16.06 -13.60
C THR A 324 -2.80 -16.53 -12.18
N GLU A 325 -1.52 -16.86 -11.93
CA GLU A 325 -1.05 -17.32 -10.62
C GLU A 325 -1.15 -16.17 -9.59
N GLY A 326 -0.83 -14.94 -9.99
CA GLY A 326 -0.88 -13.76 -9.14
C GLY A 326 -2.31 -13.36 -8.77
N GLU A 327 -3.24 -13.37 -9.72
CA GLU A 327 -4.66 -13.11 -9.44
C GLU A 327 -5.22 -14.11 -8.43
N ALA A 328 -5.00 -15.41 -8.66
CA ALA A 328 -5.46 -16.47 -7.75
C ALA A 328 -4.88 -16.28 -6.33
N TYR A 329 -3.60 -15.94 -6.25
CA TYR A 329 -2.93 -15.66 -4.98
C TYR A 329 -3.56 -14.46 -4.26
N CYS A 330 -3.71 -13.33 -4.94
CA CYS A 330 -4.28 -12.12 -4.33
C CYS A 330 -5.72 -12.34 -3.85
N ARG A 331 -6.54 -13.05 -4.64
CA ARG A 331 -7.93 -13.37 -4.28
C ARG A 331 -8.05 -14.27 -3.06
N SER A 332 -7.07 -15.13 -2.80
CA SER A 332 -7.08 -16.02 -1.64
C SER A 332 -6.48 -15.42 -0.37
N HIS A 333 -5.55 -14.46 -0.50
CA HIS A 333 -4.79 -13.94 0.64
C HIS A 333 -5.20 -12.55 1.10
N PHE A 334 -5.67 -11.69 0.20
CA PHE A 334 -5.89 -10.26 0.50
C PHE A 334 -7.37 -9.90 0.35
N THR A 335 -8.21 -10.44 1.22
CA THR A 335 -9.66 -10.18 1.17
C THR A 335 -10.11 -9.24 2.27
N THR A 336 -11.08 -8.39 1.97
CA THR A 336 -11.74 -7.51 2.95
C THR A 336 -12.39 -8.32 4.07
N GLN A 337 -12.98 -9.46 3.73
CA GLN A 337 -13.59 -10.37 4.69
C GLN A 337 -12.54 -10.96 5.64
N GLY A 338 -11.48 -11.55 5.11
CA GLY A 338 -10.42 -12.17 5.91
C GLY A 338 -9.73 -11.17 6.83
N MET A 339 -9.48 -9.93 6.36
CA MET A 339 -8.95 -8.85 7.19
C MET A 339 -9.87 -8.55 8.38
N ALA A 340 -11.18 -8.42 8.15
CA ALA A 340 -12.13 -8.09 9.22
C ALA A 340 -12.28 -9.25 10.22
N GLU A 341 -12.27 -10.50 9.77
CA GLU A 341 -12.30 -11.69 10.62
C GLU A 341 -11.05 -11.76 11.52
N GLN A 342 -9.85 -11.60 10.94
CA GLN A 342 -8.60 -11.60 11.71
C GLN A 342 -8.56 -10.45 12.71
N MET A 343 -8.99 -9.25 12.30
CA MET A 343 -9.04 -8.10 13.20
C MET A 343 -10.04 -8.31 14.35
N MET A 344 -11.19 -8.91 14.07
CA MET A 344 -12.17 -9.23 15.12
C MET A 344 -11.63 -10.27 16.11
N ASN A 345 -10.84 -11.24 15.66
CA ASN A 345 -10.15 -12.18 16.55
C ASN A 345 -9.16 -11.45 17.46
N VAL A 346 -8.35 -10.53 16.90
CA VAL A 346 -7.47 -9.66 17.71
C VAL A 346 -8.25 -8.92 18.81
N TYR A 347 -9.44 -8.41 18.51
CA TYR A 347 -10.25 -7.71 19.52
C TYR A 347 -10.84 -8.66 20.57
N ARG A 348 -11.21 -9.90 20.23
CA ARG A 348 -11.77 -10.92 21.13
C ARG A 348 -10.68 -11.48 22.04
N ASP A 349 -9.59 -11.95 21.52
CA ASP A 349 -8.45 -12.48 22.28
C ASP A 349 -7.91 -11.40 23.24
N ALA A 350 -7.96 -10.19 22.76
CA ALA A 350 -7.67 -9.03 23.54
C ALA A 350 -8.63 -8.86 24.76
N SER A 351 -9.85 -9.33 24.72
CA SER A 351 -10.85 -9.19 25.78
C SER A 351 -10.89 -10.36 26.79
N GLU A 352 -10.29 -11.51 26.47
CA GLU A 352 -10.28 -12.69 27.36
C GLU A 352 -9.25 -12.60 28.50
N PHE A 353 -8.38 -11.61 28.50
CA PHE A 353 -7.39 -11.34 29.55
C PHE A 353 -7.85 -10.30 30.58
N LEU A 354 -9.12 -9.92 30.58
CA LEU A 354 -9.78 -9.09 31.60
C LEU A 354 -10.64 -9.96 32.52
#